data_5a9c8a931445c876685392b1ece0ab02
#
_entry.id   5a9c8a931445c876685392b1ece0ab02
#
_cell.length_a   1.000
_cell.length_b   1.000
_cell.length_c   1.000
_cell.angle_alpha   90.00
_cell.angle_beta   90.00
_cell.angle_gamma   90.00
#
_symmetry.space_group_name_H-M   'P 1'
#
loop_
_entity.id
_entity.type
_entity.pdbx_description
1 polymer ?
#
loop_
_entity_poly.entity_id
_entity_poly.type
_entity_poly.pdbx_seq_one_letter_code
_entity_poly.pdbx_strand_id
1 'polypeptide(L)'
;MARYADRLLSQGERVALRGRQHFLATIVEGRMAWLIFIAALVLVILDFQLEPGLARDLFGWVGLGLLAIGLAWLTQIYLSWYAQDYLITNRRVMKVEGILKKRSADSSLEKINDAVLEQSVFGRMLGYGDLDILTANEQSVDRYRMLSQAQQFKRTMLDEKHRLEQEAFQIPAPPLRATPPPPTESALASARTPAVSPVVSPPPIVVPAAAPAPTPRVMSSEEITRALGNLADLRDRGAISPEDYDAKKQDLLGRL
;
A
#
# COMPACT_ATOMS: atom_id res chain seq x y z
N MET A 1 -13.77 16.54 -18.57
CA MET A 1 -13.89 15.06 -18.64
C MET A 1 -13.39 14.50 -17.31
N ALA A 2 -14.17 13.64 -16.66
CA ALA A 2 -13.72 12.94 -15.44
C ALA A 2 -12.50 12.07 -15.78
N ARG A 3 -11.42 12.19 -15.01
CA ARG A 3 -10.22 11.37 -15.20
C ARG A 3 -10.54 9.92 -14.83
N TYR A 4 -9.79 8.98 -15.38
CA TYR A 4 -9.98 7.56 -15.08
C TYR A 4 -9.98 7.26 -13.57
N ALA A 5 -9.10 7.94 -12.82
CA ALA A 5 -9.02 7.83 -11.38
C ALA A 5 -10.35 8.18 -10.65
N ASP A 6 -11.11 9.15 -11.15
CA ASP A 6 -12.38 9.56 -10.55
C ASP A 6 -13.47 8.47 -10.66
N ARG A 7 -13.34 7.56 -11.63
CA ARG A 7 -14.26 6.42 -11.82
C ARG A 7 -13.98 5.26 -10.87
N LEU A 8 -12.82 5.25 -10.22
CA LEU A 8 -12.43 4.21 -9.26
C LEU A 8 -12.85 4.54 -7.83
N LEU A 9 -13.40 5.74 -7.59
CA LEU A 9 -13.84 6.18 -6.27
C LEU A 9 -15.10 5.41 -5.83
N SER A 10 -15.10 4.96 -4.58
CA SER A 10 -16.25 4.33 -3.95
C SER A 10 -17.30 5.37 -3.52
N GLN A 11 -18.53 4.93 -3.24
CA GLN A 11 -19.57 5.82 -2.73
C GLN A 11 -19.14 6.43 -1.39
N GLY A 12 -19.23 7.76 -1.29
CA GLY A 12 -18.79 8.51 -0.10
C GLY A 12 -17.29 8.75 0.01
N GLU A 13 -16.50 8.28 -0.96
CA GLU A 13 -15.07 8.55 -1.02
C GLU A 13 -14.80 9.93 -1.63
N ARG A 14 -14.00 10.75 -0.94
CA ARG A 14 -13.65 12.10 -1.34
C ARG A 14 -12.17 12.19 -1.63
N VAL A 15 -11.80 12.88 -2.71
CA VAL A 15 -10.40 13.19 -3.01
C VAL A 15 -9.96 14.36 -2.13
N ALA A 16 -9.01 14.12 -1.23
CA ALA A 16 -8.42 15.13 -0.36
C ALA A 16 -7.31 15.91 -1.08
N LEU A 17 -6.45 15.19 -1.82
CA LEU A 17 -5.37 15.79 -2.60
C LEU A 17 -5.10 14.98 -3.86
N ARG A 18 -4.76 15.70 -4.93
CA ARG A 18 -4.27 15.10 -6.17
C ARG A 18 -2.83 15.55 -6.40
N GLY A 19 -1.94 14.58 -6.45
CA GLY A 19 -0.53 14.75 -6.79
C GLY A 19 -0.22 14.28 -8.21
N ARG A 20 0.94 14.68 -8.72
CA ARG A 20 1.50 14.20 -9.98
C ARG A 20 3.01 14.06 -9.83
N GLN A 21 3.58 13.26 -10.71
CA GLN A 21 5.03 13.22 -10.84
C GLN A 21 5.54 14.56 -11.39
N HIS A 22 6.65 15.04 -10.86
CA HIS A 22 7.26 16.29 -11.29
C HIS A 22 7.80 16.16 -12.72
N PHE A 23 7.71 17.23 -13.52
CA PHE A 23 8.12 17.19 -14.95
C PHE A 23 9.61 16.82 -15.13
N LEU A 24 10.47 17.11 -14.17
CA LEU A 24 11.90 16.71 -14.22
C LEU A 24 12.08 15.19 -14.26
N ALA A 25 11.10 14.41 -13.84
CA ALA A 25 11.15 12.97 -13.98
C ALA A 25 11.26 12.54 -15.45
N THR A 26 10.62 13.26 -16.39
CA THR A 26 10.74 12.97 -17.82
C THR A 26 12.17 13.15 -18.34
N ILE A 27 12.93 14.04 -17.73
CA ILE A 27 14.35 14.27 -18.09
C ILE A 27 15.22 13.18 -17.46
N VAL A 28 15.04 12.91 -16.17
CA VAL A 28 15.85 11.94 -15.42
C VAL A 28 15.61 10.51 -15.92
N GLU A 29 14.36 10.12 -16.08
CA GLU A 29 13.95 8.80 -16.58
C GLU A 29 14.24 8.67 -18.08
N GLY A 30 14.07 9.76 -18.84
CA GLY A 30 14.28 9.83 -20.28
C GLY A 30 15.73 10.10 -20.73
N ARG A 31 16.72 10.08 -19.81
CA ARG A 31 18.10 10.47 -20.14
C ARG A 31 18.68 9.79 -21.38
N MET A 32 18.40 8.51 -21.60
CA MET A 32 18.87 7.78 -22.78
C MET A 32 18.17 8.25 -24.05
N ALA A 33 16.86 8.51 -23.99
CA ALA A 33 16.12 9.05 -25.12
C ALA A 33 16.60 10.46 -25.49
N TRP A 34 16.90 11.29 -24.49
CA TRP A 34 17.51 12.60 -24.71
C TRP A 34 18.90 12.52 -25.34
N LEU A 35 19.76 11.58 -24.89
CA LEU A 35 21.08 11.35 -25.48
C LEU A 35 20.98 10.94 -26.96
N ILE A 36 20.09 10.01 -27.29
CA ILE A 36 19.86 9.57 -28.67
C ILE A 36 19.35 10.74 -29.52
N PHE A 37 18.38 11.51 -29.00
CA PHE A 37 17.84 12.68 -29.69
C PHE A 37 18.90 13.75 -29.97
N ILE A 38 19.74 14.07 -28.98
CA ILE A 38 20.84 15.02 -29.13
C ILE A 38 21.90 14.50 -30.10
N ALA A 39 22.28 13.22 -30.01
CA ALA A 39 23.23 12.61 -30.92
C ALA A 39 22.70 12.63 -32.37
N ALA A 40 21.43 12.33 -32.56
CA ALA A 40 20.77 12.41 -33.87
C ALA A 40 20.78 13.83 -34.41
N LEU A 41 20.50 14.83 -33.56
CA LEU A 41 20.52 16.23 -33.96
C LEU A 41 21.93 16.66 -34.39
N VAL A 42 22.97 16.23 -33.66
CA VAL A 42 24.36 16.48 -34.03
C VAL A 42 24.71 15.87 -35.38
N LEU A 43 24.27 14.62 -35.65
CA LEU A 43 24.50 13.97 -36.94
C LEU A 43 23.82 14.73 -38.10
N VAL A 44 22.59 15.19 -37.89
CA VAL A 44 21.88 15.99 -38.90
C VAL A 44 22.57 17.34 -39.12
N ILE A 45 23.10 17.98 -38.08
CA ILE A 45 23.86 19.23 -38.23
C ILE A 45 25.18 18.99 -38.98
N LEU A 46 25.88 17.91 -38.69
CA LEU A 46 27.12 17.55 -39.37
C LEU A 46 26.87 17.23 -40.87
N ASP A 47 25.72 16.64 -41.20
CA ASP A 47 25.34 16.40 -42.57
C ASP A 47 25.40 17.67 -43.43
N PHE A 48 24.95 18.82 -42.91
CA PHE A 48 25.02 20.12 -43.62
C PHE A 48 26.45 20.64 -43.83
N GLN A 49 27.46 20.13 -43.10
CA GLN A 49 28.82 20.55 -43.21
C GLN A 49 29.64 19.66 -44.17
N LEU A 50 29.13 18.52 -44.57
CA LEU A 50 29.80 17.59 -45.45
C LEU A 50 29.58 17.90 -46.93
N GLU A 51 30.65 17.67 -47.71
CA GLU A 51 30.58 17.74 -49.16
C GLU A 51 29.61 16.65 -49.71
N PRO A 52 28.91 16.93 -50.83
CA PRO A 52 28.03 15.95 -51.45
C PRO A 52 28.77 14.64 -51.77
N GLY A 53 28.23 13.52 -51.28
CA GLY A 53 28.79 12.21 -51.49
C GLY A 53 28.16 11.14 -50.58
N LEU A 54 28.57 9.89 -50.74
CA LEU A 54 27.98 8.74 -50.04
C LEU A 54 28.03 8.90 -48.51
N ALA A 55 29.08 9.53 -47.98
CA ALA A 55 29.21 9.77 -46.53
C ALA A 55 28.12 10.73 -46.04
N ARG A 56 27.85 11.83 -46.76
CA ARG A 56 26.77 12.77 -46.43
C ARG A 56 25.41 12.09 -46.43
N ASP A 57 25.10 11.35 -47.52
CA ASP A 57 23.81 10.66 -47.61
C ASP A 57 23.60 9.65 -46.46
N LEU A 58 24.67 8.93 -46.08
CA LEU A 58 24.62 7.97 -44.97
C LEU A 58 24.35 8.68 -43.65
N PHE A 59 25.10 9.77 -43.33
CA PHE A 59 24.89 10.53 -42.09
C PHE A 59 23.50 11.16 -42.03
N GLY A 60 23.00 11.68 -43.15
CA GLY A 60 21.66 12.24 -43.25
C GLY A 60 20.57 11.21 -42.95
N TRP A 61 20.59 10.07 -43.63
CA TRP A 61 19.58 9.03 -43.40
C TRP A 61 19.66 8.40 -42.01
N VAL A 62 20.87 8.12 -41.49
CA VAL A 62 21.07 7.59 -40.14
C VAL A 62 20.63 8.63 -39.10
N GLY A 63 21.02 9.88 -39.28
CA GLY A 63 20.63 10.97 -38.39
C GLY A 63 19.11 11.15 -38.32
N LEU A 64 18.46 11.16 -39.49
CA LEU A 64 16.99 11.28 -39.57
C LEU A 64 16.27 10.08 -38.94
N GLY A 65 16.77 8.87 -39.15
CA GLY A 65 16.23 7.66 -38.53
C GLY A 65 16.33 7.67 -37.00
N LEU A 66 17.51 8.03 -36.49
CA LEU A 66 17.72 8.17 -35.05
C LEU A 66 16.90 9.32 -34.43
N LEU A 67 16.72 10.43 -35.18
CA LEU A 67 15.87 11.53 -34.75
C LEU A 67 14.40 11.08 -34.59
N ALA A 68 13.89 10.34 -35.57
CA ALA A 68 12.53 9.80 -35.51
C ALA A 68 12.35 8.84 -34.33
N ILE A 69 13.31 7.94 -34.10
CA ILE A 69 13.31 7.00 -32.96
C ILE A 69 13.39 7.76 -31.63
N GLY A 70 14.30 8.71 -31.50
CA GLY A 70 14.46 9.53 -30.30
C GLY A 70 13.19 10.32 -29.98
N LEU A 71 12.59 10.94 -30.99
CA LEU A 71 11.34 11.71 -30.85
C LEU A 71 10.17 10.80 -30.43
N ALA A 72 10.04 9.63 -31.07
CA ALA A 72 9.00 8.66 -30.70
C ALA A 72 9.16 8.20 -29.23
N TRP A 73 10.39 7.93 -28.80
CA TRP A 73 10.68 7.52 -27.44
C TRP A 73 10.41 8.63 -26.41
N LEU A 74 10.84 9.87 -26.70
CA LEU A 74 10.53 11.04 -25.86
C LEU A 74 9.01 11.28 -25.77
N THR A 75 8.29 11.10 -26.89
CA THR A 75 6.83 11.20 -26.90
C THR A 75 6.19 10.14 -26.00
N GLN A 76 6.68 8.90 -26.04
CA GLN A 76 6.20 7.83 -25.18
C GLN A 76 6.44 8.15 -23.69
N ILE A 77 7.63 8.65 -23.33
CA ILE A 77 7.95 9.06 -21.95
C ILE A 77 7.03 10.19 -21.50
N TYR A 78 6.84 11.21 -22.33
CA TYR A 78 5.94 12.31 -22.01
C TYR A 78 4.49 11.86 -21.82
N LEU A 79 3.98 10.98 -22.68
CA LEU A 79 2.62 10.44 -22.55
C LEU A 79 2.49 9.57 -21.29
N SER A 80 3.51 8.79 -20.95
CA SER A 80 3.55 7.99 -19.70
C SER A 80 3.47 8.88 -18.48
N TRP A 81 4.29 9.92 -18.43
CA TRP A 81 4.27 10.92 -17.36
C TRP A 81 2.90 11.63 -17.25
N TYR A 82 2.32 12.02 -18.39
CA TYR A 82 1.02 12.69 -18.41
C TYR A 82 -0.13 11.80 -17.93
N ALA A 83 0.00 10.47 -18.11
CA ALA A 83 -0.99 9.48 -17.73
C ALA A 83 -0.91 9.03 -16.27
N GLN A 84 0.07 9.53 -15.50
CA GLN A 84 0.21 9.22 -14.07
C GLN A 84 -0.59 10.20 -13.22
N ASP A 85 -1.42 9.68 -12.33
CA ASP A 85 -2.15 10.43 -11.32
C ASP A 85 -1.95 9.76 -9.94
N TYR A 86 -1.65 10.56 -8.92
CA TYR A 86 -1.56 10.16 -7.53
C TYR A 86 -2.69 10.84 -6.76
N LEU A 87 -3.46 10.08 -5.99
CA LEU A 87 -4.60 10.59 -5.27
C LEU A 87 -4.54 10.17 -3.80
N ILE A 88 -4.86 11.10 -2.94
CA ILE A 88 -5.18 10.83 -1.54
C ILE A 88 -6.69 11.01 -1.41
N THR A 89 -7.34 10.00 -0.86
CA THR A 89 -8.75 10.07 -0.50
C THR A 89 -8.89 10.00 1.01
N ASN A 90 -10.11 10.13 1.50
CA ASN A 90 -10.40 9.97 2.93
C ASN A 90 -10.28 8.52 3.43
N ARG A 91 -9.94 7.52 2.57
CA ARG A 91 -9.81 6.09 2.94
C ARG A 91 -8.55 5.41 2.46
N ARG A 92 -8.00 5.85 1.34
CA ARG A 92 -6.84 5.20 0.70
C ARG A 92 -5.99 6.19 -0.08
N VAL A 93 -4.75 5.77 -0.34
CA VAL A 93 -3.87 6.41 -1.32
C VAL A 93 -3.93 5.57 -2.59
N MET A 94 -4.09 6.22 -3.73
CA MET A 94 -4.22 5.57 -5.03
C MET A 94 -3.15 6.09 -5.98
N LYS A 95 -2.52 5.16 -6.69
CA LYS A 95 -1.59 5.43 -7.78
C LYS A 95 -2.19 4.88 -9.06
N VAL A 96 -2.41 5.72 -10.05
CA VAL A 96 -2.93 5.33 -11.35
C VAL A 96 -1.89 5.60 -12.41
N GLU A 97 -1.51 4.59 -13.16
CA GLU A 97 -0.48 4.63 -14.20
C GLU A 97 -0.96 4.02 -15.50
N GLY A 98 -0.28 4.40 -16.59
CA GLY A 98 -0.38 3.76 -17.89
C GLY A 98 -1.30 4.46 -18.87
N ILE A 99 -0.93 4.38 -20.15
CA ILE A 99 -1.61 4.99 -21.29
C ILE A 99 -2.66 4.02 -21.83
N LEU A 100 -2.22 2.90 -22.35
CA LEU A 100 -3.04 1.85 -22.96
C LEU A 100 -3.54 0.83 -21.94
N LYS A 101 -2.63 0.32 -21.11
CA LYS A 101 -2.96 -0.56 -19.97
C LYS A 101 -2.99 0.29 -18.72
N LYS A 102 -4.18 0.56 -18.20
CA LYS A 102 -4.36 1.25 -16.93
C LYS A 102 -4.03 0.29 -15.79
N ARG A 103 -3.13 0.72 -14.92
CA ARG A 103 -2.80 0.03 -13.67
C ARG A 103 -3.15 0.96 -12.52
N SER A 104 -3.93 0.48 -11.58
CA SER A 104 -4.17 1.17 -10.31
C SER A 104 -3.59 0.32 -9.19
N ALA A 105 -2.87 0.96 -8.30
CA ALA A 105 -2.46 0.42 -7.02
C ALA A 105 -3.08 1.31 -5.95
N ASP A 106 -3.67 0.69 -4.94
CA ASP A 106 -4.33 1.38 -3.85
C ASP A 106 -3.91 0.78 -2.51
N SER A 107 -3.58 1.67 -1.57
CA SER A 107 -3.17 1.33 -0.22
C SER A 107 -4.10 2.02 0.77
N SER A 108 -4.83 1.24 1.59
CA SER A 108 -5.71 1.77 2.64
C SER A 108 -4.90 2.57 3.66
N LEU A 109 -5.39 3.74 4.06
CA LEU A 109 -4.76 4.59 5.07
C LEU A 109 -4.59 3.86 6.42
N GLU A 110 -5.51 2.96 6.78
CA GLU A 110 -5.42 2.15 7.98
C GLU A 110 -4.23 1.18 7.99
N LYS A 111 -3.80 0.73 6.80
CA LYS A 111 -2.69 -0.22 6.64
C LYS A 111 -1.34 0.45 6.50
N ILE A 112 -1.29 1.77 6.42
CA ILE A 112 -0.04 2.52 6.34
C ILE A 112 0.59 2.58 7.72
N ASN A 113 1.75 1.96 7.87
CA ASN A 113 2.52 1.99 9.12
C ASN A 113 3.40 3.21 9.19
N ASP A 114 4.12 3.51 8.11
CA ASP A 114 5.05 4.64 8.04
C ASP A 114 5.13 5.20 6.62
N ALA A 115 5.64 6.44 6.52
CA ALA A 115 5.86 7.13 5.26
C ALA A 115 7.18 7.90 5.31
N VAL A 116 8.15 7.44 4.54
CA VAL A 116 9.47 8.03 4.45
C VAL A 116 9.50 9.00 3.27
N LEU A 117 9.82 10.26 3.53
CA LEU A 117 10.00 11.29 2.50
C LEU A 117 11.48 11.60 2.35
N GLU A 118 12.02 11.34 1.17
CA GLU A 118 13.38 11.68 0.80
C GLU A 118 13.39 12.87 -0.17
N GLN A 119 14.11 13.91 0.17
CA GLN A 119 14.25 15.09 -0.68
C GLN A 119 15.71 15.51 -0.77
N SER A 120 16.23 15.56 -2.00
CA SER A 120 17.53 16.21 -2.28
C SER A 120 17.43 17.72 -2.09
N VAL A 121 18.59 18.40 -2.06
CA VAL A 121 18.64 19.87 -1.99
C VAL A 121 17.87 20.49 -3.16
N PHE A 122 18.07 19.98 -4.36
CA PHE A 122 17.32 20.40 -5.55
C PHE A 122 15.84 20.05 -5.46
N GLY A 123 15.49 18.88 -4.90
CA GLY A 123 14.11 18.48 -4.66
C GLY A 123 13.37 19.45 -3.74
N ARG A 124 14.05 19.94 -2.70
CA ARG A 124 13.48 20.96 -1.79
C ARG A 124 13.29 22.32 -2.47
N MET A 125 14.25 22.74 -3.31
CA MET A 125 14.12 24.00 -4.07
C MET A 125 12.99 23.96 -5.09
N LEU A 126 12.84 22.83 -5.79
CA LEU A 126 11.88 22.66 -6.89
C LEU A 126 10.56 22.04 -6.43
N GLY A 127 10.44 21.68 -5.16
CA GLY A 127 9.21 21.18 -4.55
C GLY A 127 8.88 19.71 -4.88
N TYR A 128 9.86 18.89 -5.28
CA TYR A 128 9.66 17.47 -5.51
C TYR A 128 10.39 16.60 -4.48
N GLY A 129 10.00 15.35 -4.36
CA GLY A 129 10.65 14.36 -3.51
C GLY A 129 10.14 12.95 -3.77
N ASP A 130 10.86 11.98 -3.25
CA ASP A 130 10.49 10.57 -3.28
C ASP A 130 9.77 10.23 -1.98
N LEU A 131 8.58 9.66 -2.09
CA LEU A 131 7.78 9.24 -0.95
C LEU A 131 7.60 7.72 -1.00
N ASP A 132 8.14 7.05 0.00
CA ASP A 132 7.99 5.62 0.19
C ASP A 132 6.96 5.37 1.29
N ILE A 133 5.88 4.68 0.96
CA ILE A 133 4.80 4.31 1.89
C ILE A 133 4.98 2.85 2.28
N LEU A 134 5.19 2.62 3.58
CA LEU A 134 5.31 1.28 4.15
C LEU A 134 3.94 0.84 4.67
N THR A 135 3.46 -0.27 4.14
CA THR A 135 2.20 -0.87 4.60
C THR A 135 2.47 -2.09 5.50
N ALA A 136 1.46 -2.56 6.23
CA ALA A 136 1.55 -3.70 7.13
C ALA A 136 2.02 -5.01 6.46
N ASN A 137 1.93 -5.09 5.14
CA ASN A 137 2.53 -6.16 4.36
C ASN A 137 3.98 -5.78 4.07
N GLU A 138 4.95 -6.35 4.78
CA GLU A 138 6.39 -6.03 4.73
C GLU A 138 7.00 -6.05 3.31
N GLN A 139 6.31 -6.63 2.33
CA GLN A 139 6.75 -6.72 0.94
C GLN A 139 6.17 -5.65 0.01
N SER A 140 5.22 -4.84 0.45
CA SER A 140 4.64 -3.79 -0.40
C SER A 140 5.06 -2.40 0.06
N VAL A 141 6.20 -1.96 -0.46
CA VAL A 141 6.60 -0.56 -0.41
C VAL A 141 6.07 0.13 -1.66
N ASP A 142 5.06 0.97 -1.49
CA ASP A 142 4.57 1.81 -2.59
C ASP A 142 5.48 3.02 -2.75
N ARG A 143 6.22 3.06 -3.84
CA ARG A 143 7.15 4.14 -4.15
C ARG A 143 6.55 5.17 -5.08
N TYR A 144 6.52 6.40 -4.63
CA TYR A 144 6.10 7.57 -5.39
C TYR A 144 7.33 8.42 -5.72
N ARG A 145 7.92 8.17 -6.89
CA ARG A 145 9.15 8.83 -7.31
C ARG A 145 8.88 10.23 -7.86
N MET A 146 9.76 11.17 -7.50
CA MET A 146 9.72 12.56 -7.93
C MET A 146 8.31 13.17 -7.85
N LEU A 147 7.64 12.92 -6.73
CA LEU A 147 6.31 13.44 -6.46
C LEU A 147 6.35 14.97 -6.35
N SER A 148 5.54 15.67 -7.12
CA SER A 148 5.38 17.12 -7.00
C SER A 148 4.66 17.45 -5.69
N GLN A 149 5.15 18.48 -4.97
CA GLN A 149 4.63 18.90 -3.65
C GLN A 149 4.64 17.76 -2.62
N ALA A 150 5.70 16.96 -2.60
CA ALA A 150 5.81 15.76 -1.78
C ALA A 150 5.58 16.01 -0.28
N GLN A 151 6.00 17.16 0.26
CA GLN A 151 5.74 17.52 1.66
C GLN A 151 4.25 17.72 1.95
N GLN A 152 3.55 18.43 1.06
CA GLN A 152 2.11 18.64 1.19
C GLN A 152 1.36 17.31 1.07
N PHE A 153 1.79 16.47 0.13
CA PHE A 153 1.20 15.14 -0.07
C PHE A 153 1.34 14.28 1.19
N LYS A 154 2.54 14.21 1.78
CA LYS A 154 2.77 13.48 3.03
C LYS A 154 1.91 14.03 4.18
N ARG A 155 1.84 15.37 4.35
CA ARG A 155 1.01 15.98 5.40
C ARG A 155 -0.47 15.63 5.23
N THR A 156 -1.04 15.86 4.05
CA THR A 156 -2.45 15.56 3.79
C THR A 156 -2.77 14.08 4.00
N MET A 157 -1.86 13.19 3.62
CA MET A 157 -2.03 11.75 3.85
C MET A 157 -2.10 11.42 5.34
N LEU A 158 -1.20 11.98 6.15
CA LEU A 158 -1.20 11.78 7.61
C LEU A 158 -2.43 12.42 8.28
N ASP A 159 -2.84 13.59 7.82
CA ASP A 159 -4.05 14.28 8.33
C ASP A 159 -5.32 13.45 8.06
N GLU A 160 -5.47 12.90 6.85
CA GLU A 160 -6.61 12.03 6.53
C GLU A 160 -6.55 10.71 7.30
N LYS A 161 -5.35 10.14 7.52
CA LYS A 161 -5.18 8.95 8.38
C LYS A 161 -5.65 9.23 9.81
N HIS A 162 -5.19 10.34 10.43
CA HIS A 162 -5.60 10.71 11.78
C HIS A 162 -7.11 10.97 11.88
N ARG A 163 -7.70 11.60 10.85
CA ARG A 163 -9.15 11.81 10.79
C ARG A 163 -9.90 10.48 10.77
N LEU A 164 -9.45 9.54 9.95
CA LEU A 164 -10.05 8.22 9.85
C LEU A 164 -9.98 7.46 11.20
N GLU A 165 -8.84 7.53 11.89
CA GLU A 165 -8.67 6.97 13.22
C GLU A 165 -9.62 7.62 14.24
N GLN A 166 -9.76 8.95 14.23
CA GLN A 166 -10.69 9.66 15.11
C GLN A 166 -12.16 9.29 14.84
N GLU A 167 -12.55 9.16 13.57
CA GLU A 167 -13.91 8.72 13.21
C GLU A 167 -14.19 7.30 13.73
N ALA A 168 -13.20 6.39 13.68
CA ALA A 168 -13.34 5.03 14.21
C ALA A 168 -13.56 5.00 15.74
N PHE A 169 -12.94 5.93 16.50
CA PHE A 169 -13.15 6.06 17.96
C PHE A 169 -14.48 6.74 18.33
N GLN A 170 -15.07 7.53 17.43
CA GLN A 170 -16.32 8.26 17.67
C GLN A 170 -17.58 7.46 17.34
N ILE A 171 -17.47 6.23 16.81
CA ILE A 171 -18.62 5.37 16.63
C ILE A 171 -19.19 5.06 18.01
N PRO A 172 -20.41 5.55 18.37
CA PRO A 172 -21.02 5.24 19.65
C PRO A 172 -21.14 3.72 19.77
N ALA A 173 -20.69 3.16 20.90
CA ALA A 173 -20.93 1.76 21.18
C ALA A 173 -22.43 1.49 20.95
N PRO A 174 -22.80 0.39 20.26
CA PRO A 174 -24.21 0.05 20.07
C PRO A 174 -24.87 0.06 21.45
N PRO A 175 -26.06 0.68 21.61
CA PRO A 175 -26.71 0.78 22.90
C PRO A 175 -26.76 -0.62 23.49
N LEU A 176 -26.13 -0.79 24.64
CA LEU A 176 -26.21 -2.03 25.40
C LEU A 176 -27.70 -2.31 25.51
N ARG A 177 -28.14 -3.40 24.90
CA ARG A 177 -29.54 -3.85 24.95
C ARG A 177 -29.91 -3.81 26.43
N ALA A 178 -30.77 -2.86 26.79
CA ALA A 178 -31.19 -2.70 28.18
C ALA A 178 -31.64 -4.08 28.65
N THR A 179 -30.90 -4.65 29.58
CA THR A 179 -31.35 -5.84 30.30
C THR A 179 -32.72 -5.48 30.87
N PRO A 180 -33.80 -6.22 30.57
CA PRO A 180 -35.08 -5.92 31.17
C PRO A 180 -34.90 -5.84 32.67
N PRO A 181 -35.51 -4.86 33.36
CA PRO A 181 -35.37 -4.72 34.80
C PRO A 181 -35.81 -6.02 35.45
N PRO A 182 -35.15 -6.45 36.55
CA PRO A 182 -35.58 -7.65 37.26
C PRO A 182 -37.04 -7.46 37.68
N PRO A 183 -37.88 -8.53 37.60
CA PRO A 183 -39.30 -8.42 37.95
C PRO A 183 -39.42 -7.91 39.37
N THR A 184 -40.13 -6.81 39.53
CA THR A 184 -40.41 -6.19 40.82
C THR A 184 -41.13 -7.21 41.70
N GLU A 185 -40.74 -7.38 42.94
CA GLU A 185 -41.29 -8.31 43.97
C GLU A 185 -42.81 -8.25 44.12
N SER A 186 -43.45 -7.20 43.60
CA SER A 186 -44.92 -7.03 43.61
C SER A 186 -45.69 -8.00 42.71
N ALA A 187 -45.00 -8.66 41.74
CA ALA A 187 -45.65 -9.65 40.86
C ALA A 187 -45.69 -11.06 41.47
N LEU A 188 -44.97 -11.31 42.57
CA LEU A 188 -44.93 -12.59 43.25
C LEU A 188 -46.05 -12.79 44.30
N ALA A 189 -46.81 -11.72 44.60
CA ALA A 189 -47.86 -11.81 45.64
C ALA A 189 -49.23 -12.28 45.14
N SER A 190 -49.48 -12.36 43.81
CA SER A 190 -50.77 -12.69 43.26
C SER A 190 -50.95 -14.12 42.71
N ALA A 191 -49.96 -14.97 42.85
CA ALA A 191 -49.99 -16.34 42.30
C ALA A 191 -49.89 -17.43 43.41
N ARG A 192 -50.69 -17.29 44.46
CA ARG A 192 -50.90 -18.39 45.42
C ARG A 192 -52.32 -18.92 45.31
N THR A 193 -52.56 -19.84 44.39
CA THR A 193 -53.62 -20.82 44.48
C THR A 193 -53.09 -22.18 43.96
N PRO A 194 -53.23 -23.26 44.70
CA PRO A 194 -52.61 -24.54 44.35
C PRO A 194 -53.52 -25.33 43.40
N ALA A 195 -53.05 -25.68 42.24
CA ALA A 195 -53.64 -26.72 41.39
C ALA A 195 -52.53 -27.72 41.03
N VAL A 196 -52.83 -28.95 41.35
CA VAL A 196 -52.03 -30.17 41.28
C VAL A 196 -51.77 -30.60 39.85
N SER A 197 -50.48 -30.86 39.50
CA SER A 197 -49.86 -31.84 38.58
C SER A 197 -50.41 -32.03 37.17
N PRO A 198 -49.61 -32.36 36.15
CA PRO A 198 -48.58 -33.40 36.18
C PRO A 198 -47.20 -33.03 35.64
N VAL A 199 -46.22 -33.82 36.04
CA VAL A 199 -44.82 -33.83 35.62
C VAL A 199 -44.71 -33.99 34.11
N VAL A 200 -44.19 -32.94 33.45
CA VAL A 200 -43.65 -33.03 32.09
C VAL A 200 -42.15 -32.71 32.18
N SER A 201 -41.37 -33.71 31.79
CA SER A 201 -39.89 -33.61 31.73
C SER A 201 -39.44 -32.42 30.86
N PRO A 202 -38.44 -31.65 31.27
CA PRO A 202 -37.92 -30.56 30.45
C PRO A 202 -37.21 -31.09 29.19
N PRO A 203 -37.41 -30.43 28.04
CA PRO A 203 -36.64 -30.76 26.84
C PRO A 203 -35.13 -30.46 27.07
N PRO A 204 -34.23 -31.18 26.40
CA PRO A 204 -32.81 -31.01 26.58
C PRO A 204 -32.38 -29.59 26.18
N ILE A 205 -31.67 -28.92 27.05
CA ILE A 205 -31.00 -27.64 26.80
C ILE A 205 -29.95 -27.90 25.72
N VAL A 206 -30.19 -27.41 24.50
CA VAL A 206 -29.15 -27.33 23.47
C VAL A 206 -28.24 -26.20 23.88
N VAL A 207 -27.10 -26.55 24.50
CA VAL A 207 -25.99 -25.67 24.73
C VAL A 207 -25.40 -25.32 23.35
N PRO A 208 -25.29 -24.05 22.94
CA PRO A 208 -24.56 -23.71 21.73
C PRO A 208 -23.14 -24.24 21.89
N ALA A 209 -22.68 -25.06 20.95
CA ALA A 209 -21.34 -25.57 20.92
C ALA A 209 -20.35 -24.42 21.04
N ALA A 210 -19.53 -24.46 22.07
CA ALA A 210 -18.39 -23.58 22.23
C ALA A 210 -17.55 -23.65 20.96
N ALA A 211 -17.15 -22.49 20.44
CA ALA A 211 -16.22 -22.40 19.33
C ALA A 211 -15.00 -23.29 19.64
N PRO A 212 -14.53 -24.09 18.69
CA PRO A 212 -13.39 -24.95 18.93
C PRO A 212 -12.20 -24.09 19.36
N ALA A 213 -11.60 -24.45 20.48
CA ALA A 213 -10.31 -23.89 20.91
C ALA A 213 -9.30 -24.08 19.76
N PRO A 214 -8.39 -23.13 19.53
CA PRO A 214 -7.39 -23.27 18.48
C PRO A 214 -6.62 -24.57 18.72
N THR A 215 -6.78 -25.51 17.81
CA THR A 215 -5.98 -26.74 17.80
C THR A 215 -4.52 -26.35 17.70
N PRO A 216 -3.62 -26.93 18.52
CA PRO A 216 -2.19 -26.67 18.40
C PRO A 216 -1.77 -27.04 16.97
N ARG A 217 -1.32 -26.03 16.20
CA ARG A 217 -0.83 -26.19 14.85
C ARG A 217 0.43 -27.07 14.93
N VAL A 218 0.37 -28.25 14.38
CA VAL A 218 1.55 -29.10 14.24
C VAL A 218 2.47 -28.39 13.24
N MET A 219 3.59 -27.87 13.71
CA MET A 219 4.59 -27.23 12.85
C MET A 219 5.26 -28.28 11.98
N SER A 220 5.49 -27.96 10.70
CA SER A 220 6.23 -28.84 9.82
C SER A 220 7.70 -28.91 10.20
N SER A 221 8.39 -30.02 9.84
CA SER A 221 9.83 -30.19 10.11
C SER A 221 10.67 -29.07 9.53
N GLU A 222 10.26 -28.49 8.40
CA GLU A 222 10.93 -27.35 7.78
C GLU A 222 10.75 -26.05 8.59
N GLU A 223 9.56 -25.83 9.13
CA GLU A 223 9.29 -24.67 10.00
C GLU A 223 10.10 -24.75 11.29
N ILE A 224 10.23 -25.93 11.88
CA ILE A 224 11.04 -26.18 13.08
C ILE A 224 12.53 -25.94 12.78
N THR A 225 13.04 -26.42 11.66
CA THR A 225 14.44 -26.18 11.25
C THR A 225 14.73 -24.70 11.07
N ARG A 226 13.81 -23.97 10.45
CA ARG A 226 13.94 -22.51 10.25
C ARG A 226 13.88 -21.76 11.58
N ALA A 227 13.00 -22.18 12.48
CA ALA A 227 12.88 -21.59 13.82
C ALA A 227 14.15 -21.81 14.65
N LEU A 228 14.77 -23.00 14.57
CA LEU A 228 16.05 -23.30 15.21
C LEU A 228 17.20 -22.44 14.67
N GLY A 229 17.24 -22.21 13.35
CA GLY A 229 18.22 -21.31 12.73
C GLY A 229 18.10 -19.87 13.24
N ASN A 230 16.90 -19.34 13.29
CA ASN A 230 16.64 -18.00 13.82
C ASN A 230 17.00 -17.88 15.31
N LEU A 231 16.73 -18.93 16.08
CA LEU A 231 17.06 -18.96 17.51
C LEU A 231 18.58 -18.95 17.75
N ALA A 232 19.35 -19.64 16.90
CA ALA A 232 20.82 -19.64 16.96
C ALA A 232 21.39 -18.23 16.63
N ASP A 233 20.84 -17.56 15.63
CA ASP A 233 21.21 -16.19 15.25
C ASP A 233 20.96 -15.18 16.38
N LEU A 234 19.84 -15.32 17.10
CA LEU A 234 19.51 -14.46 18.24
C LEU A 234 20.47 -14.66 19.42
N ARG A 235 20.91 -15.91 19.67
CA ARG A 235 21.93 -16.19 20.68
C ARG A 235 23.27 -15.57 20.29
N ASP A 236 23.70 -15.74 19.04
CA ASP A 236 25.01 -15.24 18.57
C ASP A 236 25.08 -13.71 18.56
N ARG A 237 23.92 -13.04 18.42
CA ARG A 237 23.79 -11.57 18.58
C ARG A 237 23.65 -11.12 20.04
N GLY A 238 23.61 -12.05 20.99
CA GLY A 238 23.44 -11.74 22.41
C GLY A 238 22.03 -11.24 22.78
N ALA A 239 21.04 -11.47 21.94
CA ALA A 239 19.66 -11.02 22.14
C ALA A 239 18.87 -11.94 23.10
N ILE A 240 19.33 -13.19 23.29
CA ILE A 240 18.75 -14.16 24.22
C ILE A 240 19.85 -14.80 25.07
N SER A 241 19.50 -15.21 26.30
CA SER A 241 20.43 -15.91 27.17
C SER A 241 20.69 -17.35 26.68
N PRO A 242 21.85 -17.95 27.02
CA PRO A 242 22.11 -19.35 26.67
C PRO A 242 21.07 -20.32 27.27
N GLU A 243 20.56 -20.01 28.45
CA GLU A 243 19.54 -20.81 29.14
C GLU A 243 18.19 -20.77 28.43
N ASP A 244 17.76 -19.60 27.98
CA ASP A 244 16.53 -19.41 27.17
C ASP A 244 16.64 -20.10 25.81
N TYR A 245 17.82 -20.08 25.21
CA TYR A 245 18.09 -20.78 23.95
C TYR A 245 17.90 -22.30 24.13
N ASP A 246 18.49 -22.89 25.15
CA ASP A 246 18.41 -24.34 25.40
C ASP A 246 16.98 -24.78 25.74
N ALA A 247 16.26 -24.01 26.54
CA ALA A 247 14.85 -24.26 26.86
C ALA A 247 13.96 -24.26 25.60
N LYS A 248 14.09 -23.23 24.74
CA LYS A 248 13.31 -23.12 23.48
C LYS A 248 13.69 -24.19 22.47
N LYS A 249 14.97 -24.55 22.39
CA LYS A 249 15.45 -25.61 21.51
C LYS A 249 14.83 -26.97 21.89
N GLN A 250 14.77 -27.30 23.19
CA GLN A 250 14.12 -28.51 23.65
C GLN A 250 12.62 -28.54 23.36
N ASP A 251 11.90 -27.42 23.54
CA ASP A 251 10.48 -27.31 23.21
C ASP A 251 10.22 -27.53 21.70
N LEU A 252 11.05 -26.97 20.84
CA LEU A 252 10.93 -27.14 19.38
C LEU A 252 11.27 -28.57 18.92
N LEU A 253 12.29 -29.19 19.52
CA LEU A 253 12.66 -30.57 19.20
C LEU A 253 11.64 -31.59 19.74
N GLY A 254 10.97 -31.29 20.85
CA GLY A 254 9.91 -32.14 21.41
C GLY A 254 8.62 -32.12 20.60
N ARG A 255 8.51 -31.24 19.57
CA ARG A 255 7.37 -31.14 18.66
C ARG A 255 7.62 -31.78 17.29
N LEU A 256 8.83 -32.36 17.06
CA LEU A 256 9.17 -33.20 15.92
C LEU A 256 8.65 -34.62 16.13
#